data_bd9f85a79d36bb816ef568c03d1384f5
#
_entry.id   bd9f85a79d36bb816ef568c03d1384f5
#
_cell.length_a   1.000
_cell.length_b   1.000
_cell.length_c   1.000
_cell.angle_alpha   90.00
_cell.angle_beta   90.00
_cell.angle_gamma   90.00
#
_symmetry.space_group_name_H-M   'P 1'
#
loop_
_entity.id
_entity.type
_entity.pdbx_description
1 polymer ?
#
loop_
_entity_poly.entity_id
_entity_poly.type
_entity_poly.pdbx_seq_one_letter_code
_entity_poly.pdbx_strand_id
1 'polypeptide(L)'
;MFKDCVTPRFGNIDGLKHVNNTVVADWFEIGRNGIFRYFTPDLDLSYEKWKLIMVRTEFDFVSQMYFGEDVEIRTYVLKIGNSSFTTGHEAWQNGELKSKGKAVIVHYNFIEKKSVPIPNEIKEKLRKHLIDEAEIGKL
;
A
#
# COMPACT_ATOMS: atom_id res chain seq x y z
N MET A 1 -7.09 9.58 -0.45
CA MET A 1 -6.19 8.83 -1.32
C MET A 1 -4.79 9.40 -1.26
N PHE A 2 -3.80 8.56 -1.20
CA PHE A 2 -2.41 8.95 -1.36
C PHE A 2 -1.97 8.69 -2.79
N LYS A 3 -1.15 9.58 -3.32
CA LYS A 3 -0.54 9.42 -4.64
C LYS A 3 0.97 9.49 -4.53
N ASP A 4 1.64 8.57 -5.16
CA ASP A 4 3.09 8.53 -5.27
C ASP A 4 3.47 8.31 -6.72
N CYS A 5 4.61 8.82 -7.12
CA CYS A 5 5.15 8.59 -8.45
C CYS A 5 6.43 7.79 -8.33
N VAL A 6 6.51 6.70 -9.08
CA VAL A 6 7.72 5.87 -9.13
C VAL A 6 8.21 5.80 -10.56
N THR A 7 9.52 5.79 -10.72
CA THR A 7 10.17 5.68 -12.02
C THR A 7 10.76 4.29 -12.16
N PRO A 8 10.29 3.46 -13.11
CA PRO A 8 10.90 2.16 -13.34
C PRO A 8 12.38 2.30 -13.67
N ARG A 9 13.21 1.54 -12.98
CA ARG A 9 14.65 1.49 -13.19
C ARG A 9 14.99 0.30 -14.10
N PHE A 10 16.11 0.38 -14.78
CA PHE A 10 16.58 -0.72 -15.63
C PHE A 10 16.56 -2.07 -14.89
N GLY A 11 16.99 -2.09 -13.63
CA GLY A 11 16.98 -3.30 -12.80
C GLY A 11 15.60 -3.81 -12.41
N ASN A 12 14.53 -3.06 -12.67
CA ASN A 12 13.15 -3.50 -12.43
C ASN A 12 12.58 -4.30 -13.60
N ILE A 13 13.29 -4.39 -14.72
CA ILE A 13 12.82 -5.01 -15.95
C ILE A 13 13.28 -6.47 -16.00
N ASP A 14 12.35 -7.37 -16.34
CA ASP A 14 12.65 -8.80 -16.48
C ASP A 14 13.02 -9.19 -17.92
N GLY A 15 13.24 -10.48 -18.12
CA GLY A 15 13.61 -11.03 -19.43
C GLY A 15 12.55 -10.90 -20.51
N LEU A 16 11.32 -10.54 -20.14
CA LEU A 16 10.22 -10.29 -21.08
C LEU A 16 10.12 -8.82 -21.49
N LYS A 17 11.05 -7.99 -21.01
CA LYS A 17 11.11 -6.54 -21.26
C LYS A 17 9.96 -5.75 -20.60
N HIS A 18 9.38 -6.30 -19.55
CA HIS A 18 8.34 -5.66 -18.75
C HIS A 18 8.84 -5.41 -17.33
N VAL A 19 8.20 -4.49 -16.62
CA VAL A 19 8.43 -4.36 -15.19
C VAL A 19 8.12 -5.71 -14.54
N ASN A 20 9.07 -6.25 -13.79
CA ASN A 20 8.90 -7.53 -13.11
C ASN A 20 7.74 -7.43 -12.12
N ASN A 21 6.84 -8.39 -12.14
CA ASN A 21 5.67 -8.39 -11.26
C ASN A 21 6.04 -8.35 -9.76
N THR A 22 7.20 -8.86 -9.38
CA THR A 22 7.67 -8.80 -7.99
C THR A 22 7.96 -7.38 -7.50
N VAL A 23 8.22 -6.46 -8.41
CA VAL A 23 8.53 -5.05 -8.09
C VAL A 23 7.27 -4.32 -7.60
N VAL A 24 6.10 -4.75 -8.03
CA VAL A 24 4.83 -4.10 -7.67
C VAL A 24 4.61 -4.11 -6.15
N ALA A 25 5.04 -5.17 -5.47
CA ALA A 25 4.95 -5.25 -4.01
C ALA A 25 5.73 -4.12 -3.33
N ASP A 26 6.94 -3.82 -3.80
CA ASP A 26 7.76 -2.74 -3.26
C ASP A 26 7.12 -1.37 -3.51
N TRP A 27 6.55 -1.17 -4.69
CA TRP A 27 5.91 0.10 -5.04
C TRP A 27 4.63 0.33 -4.23
N PHE A 28 3.84 -0.70 -3.99
CA PHE A 28 2.66 -0.58 -3.13
C PHE A 28 3.05 -0.32 -1.67
N GLU A 29 4.17 -0.86 -1.21
CA GLU A 29 4.69 -0.53 0.11
C GLU A 29 5.06 0.95 0.22
N ILE A 30 5.71 1.52 -0.79
CA ILE A 30 5.98 2.96 -0.85
C ILE A 30 4.67 3.75 -0.68
N GLY A 31 3.63 3.33 -1.37
CA GLY A 31 2.31 3.97 -1.29
C GLY A 31 1.70 3.95 0.11
N ARG A 32 2.05 2.98 0.94
CA ARG A 32 1.55 2.88 2.31
C ARG A 32 2.25 3.81 3.30
N ASN A 33 3.37 4.42 2.94
CA ASN A 33 4.13 5.25 3.88
C ASN A 33 3.29 6.38 4.49
N GLY A 34 2.41 7.00 3.72
CA GLY A 34 1.51 8.03 4.24
C GLY A 34 0.62 7.52 5.37
N ILE A 35 0.12 6.30 5.23
CA ILE A 35 -0.68 5.64 6.26
C ILE A 35 0.20 5.25 7.46
N PHE A 36 1.37 4.72 7.21
CA PHE A 36 2.30 4.32 8.28
C PHE A 36 2.65 5.49 9.19
N ARG A 37 2.78 6.70 8.64
CA ARG A 37 3.06 7.91 9.41
C ARG A 37 1.94 8.30 10.36
N TYR A 38 0.72 7.83 10.14
CA TYR A 38 -0.37 8.02 11.11
C TYR A 38 -0.11 7.28 12.41
N PHE A 39 0.57 6.13 12.34
CA PHE A 39 0.91 5.30 13.48
C PHE A 39 2.27 5.63 14.06
N THR A 40 3.25 5.87 13.21
CA THR A 40 4.64 6.16 13.59
C THR A 40 5.14 7.33 12.72
N PRO A 41 4.96 8.58 13.19
CA PRO A 41 5.23 9.78 12.36
C PRO A 41 6.63 9.87 11.78
N ASP A 42 7.64 9.38 12.50
CA ASP A 42 9.04 9.39 12.05
C ASP A 42 9.47 8.08 11.36
N LEU A 43 8.53 7.15 11.17
CA LEU A 43 8.78 5.82 10.60
C LEU A 43 9.88 5.05 11.33
N ASP A 44 10.04 5.27 12.63
CA ASP A 44 11.02 4.56 13.45
C ASP A 44 10.64 3.08 13.55
N LEU A 45 11.56 2.19 13.14
CA LEU A 45 11.34 0.76 13.07
C LEU A 45 11.67 0.01 14.37
N SER A 46 12.03 0.73 15.45
CA SER A 46 12.27 0.10 16.75
C SER A 46 11.02 -0.62 17.26
N TYR A 47 11.18 -1.68 18.04
CA TYR A 47 10.06 -2.44 18.57
C TYR A 47 9.15 -1.62 19.50
N GLU A 48 9.67 -0.55 20.10
CA GLU A 48 8.90 0.34 20.95
C GLU A 48 7.99 1.25 20.17
N LYS A 49 8.38 1.63 18.94
CA LYS A 49 7.67 2.63 18.14
C LYS A 49 6.90 2.07 16.96
N TRP A 50 7.44 1.03 16.31
CA TRP A 50 6.77 0.42 15.17
C TRP A 50 5.61 -0.45 15.66
N LYS A 51 4.43 -0.30 15.06
CA LYS A 51 3.19 -0.88 15.58
C LYS A 51 2.36 -1.58 14.53
N LEU A 52 2.95 -1.88 13.39
CA LEU A 52 2.21 -2.47 12.28
C LEU A 52 2.88 -3.75 11.79
N ILE A 53 2.04 -4.74 11.50
CA ILE A 53 2.49 -5.98 10.86
C ILE A 53 1.54 -6.33 9.73
N MET A 54 2.08 -6.62 8.56
CA MET A 54 1.28 -7.06 7.42
C MET A 54 1.04 -8.56 7.52
N VAL A 55 -0.22 -8.97 7.42
CA VAL A 55 -0.61 -10.36 7.54
C VAL A 55 -1.11 -10.98 6.24
N ARG A 56 -1.47 -10.16 5.25
CA ARG A 56 -1.94 -10.64 3.97
C ARG A 56 -1.73 -9.59 2.90
N THR A 57 -1.40 -10.05 1.69
CA THR A 57 -1.37 -9.19 0.52
C THR A 57 -1.89 -9.96 -0.69
N GLU A 58 -2.53 -9.25 -1.62
CA GLU A 58 -3.05 -9.77 -2.86
C GLU A 58 -2.66 -8.83 -3.99
N PHE A 59 -2.39 -9.39 -5.16
CA PHE A 59 -2.05 -8.64 -6.38
C PHE A 59 -2.80 -9.18 -7.57
N ASP A 60 -3.30 -8.26 -8.39
CA ASP A 60 -3.82 -8.56 -9.72
C ASP A 60 -2.98 -7.80 -10.74
N PHE A 61 -2.38 -8.52 -11.68
CA PHE A 61 -1.59 -7.95 -12.77
C PHE A 61 -2.47 -7.84 -14.00
N VAL A 62 -2.99 -6.63 -14.23
CA VAL A 62 -4.01 -6.37 -15.23
C VAL A 62 -3.38 -6.18 -16.62
N SER A 63 -2.26 -5.48 -16.69
CA SER A 63 -1.56 -5.17 -17.92
C SER A 63 -0.08 -4.94 -17.62
N GLN A 64 0.76 -4.97 -18.64
CA GLN A 64 2.21 -4.82 -18.49
C GLN A 64 2.63 -3.36 -18.30
N MET A 65 3.65 -3.16 -17.48
CA MET A 65 4.32 -1.88 -17.32
C MET A 65 5.69 -1.90 -18.00
N TYR A 66 6.13 -0.74 -18.48
CA TYR A 66 7.33 -0.63 -19.30
C TYR A 66 8.33 0.37 -18.75
N PHE A 67 9.58 0.17 -19.13
CA PHE A 67 10.65 1.12 -18.87
C PHE A 67 10.44 2.42 -19.67
N GLY A 68 10.86 3.54 -19.08
CA GLY A 68 10.87 4.84 -19.77
C GLY A 68 9.74 5.77 -19.41
N GLU A 69 8.76 5.31 -18.64
CA GLU A 69 7.62 6.12 -18.22
C GLU A 69 7.31 5.91 -16.75
N ASP A 70 6.92 7.00 -16.09
CA ASP A 70 6.58 6.96 -14.66
C ASP A 70 5.28 6.20 -14.41
N VAL A 71 5.19 5.64 -13.21
CA VAL A 71 4.01 4.93 -12.72
C VAL A 71 3.43 5.70 -11.56
N GLU A 72 2.13 5.99 -11.60
CA GLU A 72 1.41 6.57 -10.49
C GLU A 72 0.88 5.45 -9.59
N ILE A 73 1.24 5.52 -8.32
CA ILE A 73 0.73 4.60 -7.29
C ILE A 73 -0.34 5.34 -6.49
N ARG A 74 -1.53 4.76 -6.44
CA ARG A 74 -2.64 5.28 -5.64
C ARG A 74 -2.90 4.33 -4.50
N THR A 75 -3.08 4.88 -3.31
CA THR A 75 -3.33 4.10 -2.10
C THR A 75 -4.56 4.60 -1.39
N TYR A 76 -5.43 3.67 -1.03
CA TYR A 76 -6.71 3.90 -0.36
C TYR A 76 -6.82 3.03 0.88
N VAL A 77 -7.80 3.34 1.70
CA VAL A 77 -8.26 2.45 2.78
C VAL A 77 -9.56 1.82 2.33
N LEU A 78 -9.69 0.51 2.45
CA LEU A 78 -10.88 -0.24 2.03
C LEU A 78 -11.75 -0.68 3.21
N LYS A 79 -11.12 -0.93 4.36
CA LYS A 79 -11.81 -1.41 5.55
C LYS A 79 -11.06 -1.01 6.80
N ILE A 80 -11.78 -0.67 7.85
CA ILE A 80 -11.21 -0.35 9.16
C ILE A 80 -11.89 -1.26 10.18
N GLY A 81 -11.11 -2.16 10.80
CA GLY A 81 -11.56 -3.04 11.86
C GLY A 81 -11.17 -2.52 13.24
N ASN A 82 -11.28 -3.39 14.23
CA ASN A 82 -10.90 -3.03 15.60
C ASN A 82 -9.39 -2.86 15.77
N SER A 83 -8.62 -3.86 15.33
CA SER A 83 -7.15 -3.87 15.43
C SER A 83 -6.46 -4.07 14.08
N SER A 84 -7.21 -4.04 12.98
CA SER A 84 -6.68 -4.19 11.64
C SER A 84 -7.36 -3.25 10.65
N PHE A 85 -6.71 -3.02 9.52
CA PHE A 85 -7.29 -2.29 8.41
C PHE A 85 -6.79 -2.88 7.10
N THR A 86 -7.54 -2.63 6.03
CA THR A 86 -7.18 -3.10 4.68
C THR A 86 -6.91 -1.90 3.80
N THR A 87 -5.77 -1.91 3.13
CA THR A 87 -5.43 -0.92 2.11
C THR A 87 -5.70 -1.46 0.71
N GLY A 88 -6.03 -0.55 -0.19
CA GLY A 88 -6.15 -0.85 -1.62
C GLY A 88 -5.13 -0.04 -2.40
N HIS A 89 -4.63 -0.63 -3.46
CA HIS A 89 -3.56 -0.04 -4.27
C HIS A 89 -3.83 -0.18 -5.74
N GLU A 90 -3.39 0.82 -6.49
CA GLU A 90 -3.43 0.83 -7.94
C GLU A 90 -2.09 1.33 -8.48
N ALA A 91 -1.64 0.74 -9.59
CA ALA A 91 -0.50 1.24 -10.37
C ALA A 91 -1.01 1.61 -11.76
N TRP A 92 -0.79 2.87 -12.13
CA TRP A 92 -1.23 3.45 -13.39
C TRP A 92 -0.04 3.91 -14.21
N GLN A 93 -0.01 3.57 -15.48
CA GLN A 93 1.01 4.03 -16.43
C GLN A 93 0.31 4.44 -17.73
N ASN A 94 0.62 5.61 -18.25
CA ASN A 94 -0.01 6.14 -19.46
C ASN A 94 -1.55 6.22 -19.41
N GLY A 95 -2.09 6.53 -18.24
CA GLY A 95 -3.53 6.62 -18.06
C GLY A 95 -4.25 5.28 -18.04
N GLU A 96 -3.53 4.17 -17.97
CA GLU A 96 -4.08 2.83 -17.89
C GLU A 96 -3.79 2.16 -16.55
N LEU A 97 -4.78 1.45 -16.01
CA LEU A 97 -4.57 0.61 -14.84
C LEU A 97 -3.71 -0.59 -15.24
N LYS A 98 -2.59 -0.75 -14.56
CA LYS A 98 -1.63 -1.83 -14.82
C LYS A 98 -1.65 -2.94 -13.78
N SER A 99 -1.82 -2.57 -12.52
CA SER A 99 -1.91 -3.51 -11.41
C SER A 99 -2.79 -2.95 -10.31
N LYS A 100 -3.38 -3.82 -9.54
CA LYS A 100 -4.11 -3.45 -8.33
C LYS A 100 -3.80 -4.48 -7.24
N GLY A 101 -4.02 -4.10 -5.99
CA GLY A 101 -3.74 -4.99 -4.88
C GLY A 101 -4.38 -4.56 -3.60
N LYS A 102 -4.31 -5.43 -2.62
CA LYS A 102 -4.80 -5.20 -1.27
C LYS A 102 -3.78 -5.69 -0.26
N ALA A 103 -3.76 -5.05 0.91
CA ALA A 103 -2.96 -5.51 2.04
C ALA A 103 -3.77 -5.40 3.32
N VAL A 104 -3.69 -6.43 4.16
CA VAL A 104 -4.29 -6.42 5.49
C VAL A 104 -3.17 -6.20 6.50
N ILE A 105 -3.33 -5.19 7.33
CA ILE A 105 -2.32 -4.73 8.28
C ILE A 105 -2.94 -4.71 9.68
N VAL A 106 -2.22 -5.25 10.65
CA VAL A 106 -2.66 -5.35 12.04
C VAL A 106 -1.87 -4.36 12.88
N HIS A 107 -2.59 -3.63 13.75
CA HIS A 107 -1.99 -2.82 14.80
C HIS A 107 -1.51 -3.76 15.89
N TYR A 108 -0.19 -3.76 16.14
CA TYR A 108 0.49 -4.81 16.86
C TYR A 108 1.51 -4.24 17.84
N ASN A 109 1.56 -4.81 19.03
CA ASN A 109 2.60 -4.50 20.02
C ASN A 109 3.69 -5.58 19.93
N PHE A 110 4.87 -5.21 19.41
CA PHE A 110 5.97 -6.15 19.21
C PHE A 110 6.66 -6.57 20.51
N ILE A 111 6.50 -5.81 21.59
CA ILE A 111 7.08 -6.16 22.90
C ILE A 111 6.19 -7.19 23.58
N GLU A 112 4.89 -6.94 23.63
CA GLU A 112 3.92 -7.85 24.22
C GLU A 112 3.49 -8.97 23.27
N LYS A 113 3.82 -8.85 21.99
CA LYS A 113 3.52 -9.83 20.93
C LYS A 113 2.04 -10.13 20.80
N LYS A 114 1.23 -9.08 20.75
CA LYS A 114 -0.22 -9.19 20.55
C LYS A 114 -0.79 -8.04 19.75
N SER A 115 -1.94 -8.25 19.12
CA SER A 115 -2.69 -7.19 18.46
C SER A 115 -3.28 -6.23 19.51
N VAL A 116 -3.42 -4.97 19.09
CA VAL A 116 -3.95 -3.89 19.96
C VAL A 116 -5.00 -3.12 19.16
N PRO A 117 -6.07 -2.64 19.82
CA PRO A 117 -7.05 -1.82 19.11
C PRO A 117 -6.40 -0.57 18.51
N ILE A 118 -6.87 -0.19 17.32
CA ILE A 118 -6.44 1.05 16.67
C ILE A 118 -7.06 2.22 17.43
N PRO A 119 -6.26 3.22 17.86
CA PRO A 119 -6.82 4.42 18.50
C PRO A 119 -7.86 5.11 17.61
N ASN A 120 -8.93 5.62 18.22
CA ASN A 120 -10.00 6.30 17.47
C ASN A 120 -9.50 7.49 16.65
N GLU A 121 -8.51 8.22 17.16
CA GLU A 121 -7.88 9.33 16.45
C GLU A 121 -7.28 8.87 15.11
N ILE A 122 -6.62 7.71 15.11
CA ILE A 122 -6.02 7.15 13.90
C ILE A 122 -7.11 6.62 12.98
N LYS A 123 -8.15 5.97 13.53
CA LYS A 123 -9.30 5.53 12.71
C LYS A 123 -9.93 6.68 11.95
N GLU A 124 -10.06 7.86 12.58
CA GLU A 124 -10.61 9.05 11.92
C GLU A 124 -9.72 9.50 10.76
N LYS A 125 -8.41 9.44 10.92
CA LYS A 125 -7.47 9.75 9.84
C LYS A 125 -7.58 8.75 8.69
N LEU A 126 -7.70 7.47 9.00
CA LEU A 126 -7.88 6.42 7.99
C LEU A 126 -9.19 6.60 7.21
N ARG A 127 -10.28 7.00 7.87
CA ARG A 127 -11.58 7.22 7.22
C ARG A 127 -11.54 8.24 6.10
N LYS A 128 -10.62 9.19 6.14
CA LYS A 128 -10.46 10.19 5.08
C LYS A 128 -10.06 9.57 3.73
N HIS A 129 -9.53 8.36 3.76
CA HIS A 129 -9.05 7.65 2.57
C HIS A 129 -9.91 6.44 2.23
N LEU A 130 -11.02 6.27 2.97
CA LEU A 130 -11.89 5.10 2.81
C LEU A 130 -12.69 5.21 1.53
N ILE A 131 -12.64 4.16 0.72
CA ILE A 131 -13.47 4.02 -0.48
C ILE A 131 -14.07 2.61 -0.51
N ASP A 132 -15.11 2.44 -1.31
CA ASP A 132 -15.66 1.12 -1.60
C ASP A 132 -14.66 0.35 -2.47
N GLU A 133 -14.43 -0.92 -2.16
CA GLU A 133 -13.54 -1.78 -2.94
C GLU A 133 -13.95 -1.84 -4.41
N ALA A 134 -15.25 -1.75 -4.71
CA ALA A 134 -15.75 -1.73 -6.07
C ALA A 134 -15.26 -0.53 -6.90
N GLU A 135 -14.75 0.53 -6.24
CA GLU A 135 -14.20 1.71 -6.92
C GLU A 135 -12.74 1.53 -7.34
N ILE A 136 -12.05 0.50 -6.85
CA ILE A 136 -10.67 0.22 -7.24
C ILE A 136 -10.61 -0.10 -8.74
N GLY A 137 -9.73 0.60 -9.46
CA GLY A 137 -9.56 0.43 -10.89
C GLY A 137 -10.44 1.33 -11.75
N LYS A 138 -11.26 2.18 -11.13
CA LYS A 138 -12.08 3.17 -11.84
C LYS A 138 -11.45 4.56 -11.70
N LEU A 139 -11.55 5.36 -12.73
CA LEU A 139 -11.13 6.75 -12.70
C LEU A 139 -12.28 7.66 -12.32
#